data_b92fb25e01217be3f5c087442625aba3
#
_entry.id   b92fb25e01217be3f5c087442625aba3
#
_cell.length_a   1.000
_cell.length_b   1.000
_cell.length_c   1.000
_cell.angle_alpha   90.00
_cell.angle_beta   90.00
_cell.angle_gamma   90.00
#
_symmetry.space_group_name_H-M   'P 1'
#
loop_
_entity.id
_entity.type
_entity.pdbx_description
1 polymer ?
#
loop_
_entity_poly.entity_id
_entity_poly.type
_entity_poly.pdbx_seq_one_letter_code
_entity_poly.pdbx_strand_id
1 'polypeptide(L)'
;MARIEILVEEPSMKEFLSILLPTFLPPVWLLNHNFFIRSFDGKNDLQKNIPSKIKVFSNLKNEAVGVVIMQDQHSADCKELKAKLLDICNRNGNCPKLIRIVCKELEAWYIVDFEAVNKAYPNFKHTNYINKAKFRFPDLCNPSYELRRILPEFQKVNAAKRIAPFINIDNNKSESFNQTISGLIKFFNTIKD
;
A
#
# COMPACT_ATOMS: atom_id res chain seq x y z
N MET A 1 -20.26 1.36 -15.20
CA MET A 1 -19.09 2.22 -14.90
C MET A 1 -18.07 1.37 -14.13
N ALA A 2 -16.80 1.37 -14.57
CA ALA A 2 -15.73 0.66 -13.86
C ALA A 2 -15.42 1.35 -12.53
N ARG A 3 -15.19 0.55 -11.49
CA ARG A 3 -14.89 1.03 -10.13
C ARG A 3 -13.83 0.17 -9.47
N ILE A 4 -12.93 0.78 -8.69
CA ILE A 4 -11.95 0.07 -7.88
C ILE A 4 -12.05 0.50 -6.42
N GLU A 5 -12.13 -0.50 -5.54
CA GLU A 5 -12.12 -0.34 -4.09
C GLU A 5 -10.81 -0.90 -3.54
N ILE A 6 -10.01 -0.05 -2.91
CA ILE A 6 -8.73 -0.41 -2.29
C ILE A 6 -8.92 -0.42 -0.78
N LEU A 7 -8.81 -1.60 -0.18
CA LEU A 7 -8.94 -1.82 1.26
C LEU A 7 -7.53 -1.94 1.85
N VAL A 8 -7.17 -1.02 2.74
CA VAL A 8 -5.83 -0.96 3.34
C VAL A 8 -5.87 -1.05 4.85
N GLU A 9 -4.85 -1.63 5.46
CA GLU A 9 -4.80 -1.93 6.89
C GLU A 9 -4.83 -0.68 7.78
N GLU A 10 -4.11 0.39 7.37
CA GLU A 10 -3.90 1.57 8.21
C GLU A 10 -4.17 2.89 7.45
N PRO A 11 -4.52 3.98 8.17
CA PRO A 11 -4.68 5.31 7.59
C PRO A 11 -3.41 5.85 6.89
N SER A 12 -2.22 5.48 7.35
CA SER A 12 -0.96 5.88 6.71
C SER A 12 -0.84 5.37 5.28
N MET A 13 -1.22 4.11 5.02
CA MET A 13 -1.25 3.52 3.69
C MET A 13 -2.28 4.23 2.79
N LYS A 14 -3.47 4.56 3.33
CA LYS A 14 -4.48 5.33 2.60
C LYS A 14 -3.92 6.67 2.14
N GLU A 15 -3.32 7.45 3.04
CA GLU A 15 -2.76 8.76 2.70
C GLU A 15 -1.63 8.64 1.67
N PHE A 16 -0.74 7.67 1.85
CA PHE A 16 0.34 7.39 0.92
C PHE A 16 -0.18 7.11 -0.49
N LEU A 17 -1.10 6.17 -0.63
CA LEU A 17 -1.66 5.78 -1.92
C LEU A 17 -2.54 6.87 -2.53
N SER A 18 -3.25 7.66 -1.73
CA SER A 18 -4.07 8.77 -2.21
C SER A 18 -3.25 9.84 -2.95
N ILE A 19 -1.98 10.00 -2.56
CA ILE A 19 -1.04 10.92 -3.20
C ILE A 19 -0.31 10.23 -4.36
N LEU A 20 0.12 8.99 -4.17
CA LEU A 20 0.97 8.30 -5.13
C LEU A 20 0.19 7.81 -6.37
N LEU A 21 -0.99 7.19 -6.19
CA LEU A 21 -1.70 6.56 -7.31
C LEU A 21 -2.04 7.53 -8.45
N PRO A 22 -2.52 8.76 -8.20
CA PRO A 22 -2.81 9.71 -9.27
C PRO A 22 -1.58 10.10 -10.13
N THR A 23 -0.36 9.86 -9.65
CA THR A 23 0.85 10.25 -10.39
C THR A 23 1.18 9.31 -11.56
N PHE A 24 0.66 8.09 -11.55
CA PHE A 24 0.99 7.08 -12.57
C PHE A 24 -0.21 6.30 -13.13
N LEU A 25 -1.37 6.40 -12.52
CA LEU A 25 -2.57 5.78 -13.07
C LEU A 25 -3.07 6.55 -14.30
N PRO A 26 -3.70 5.85 -15.27
CA PRO A 26 -4.36 6.53 -16.39
C PRO A 26 -5.33 7.61 -15.91
N PRO A 27 -5.42 8.78 -16.61
CA PRO A 27 -6.24 9.91 -16.18
C PRO A 27 -7.75 9.62 -16.05
N VAL A 28 -8.22 8.51 -16.61
CA VAL A 28 -9.61 8.05 -16.45
C VAL A 28 -9.93 7.63 -15.01
N TRP A 29 -8.91 7.27 -14.24
CA TRP A 29 -9.07 6.88 -12.84
C TRP A 29 -8.94 8.08 -11.91
N LEU A 30 -10.06 8.47 -11.30
CA LEU A 30 -10.15 9.65 -10.42
C LEU A 30 -10.44 9.21 -8.98
N LEU A 31 -9.57 9.61 -8.06
CA LEU A 31 -9.74 9.33 -6.63
C LEU A 31 -11.06 9.92 -6.11
N ASN A 32 -11.79 9.14 -5.30
CA ASN A 32 -13.11 9.45 -4.77
C ASN A 32 -14.23 9.64 -5.81
N HIS A 33 -13.97 9.26 -7.07
CA HIS A 33 -14.98 9.24 -8.12
C HIS A 33 -15.22 7.82 -8.64
N ASN A 34 -14.19 7.18 -9.16
CA ASN A 34 -14.27 5.80 -9.66
C ASN A 34 -13.20 4.87 -9.08
N PHE A 35 -12.28 5.37 -8.25
CA PHE A 35 -11.56 4.52 -7.31
C PHE A 35 -11.55 5.14 -5.91
N PHE A 36 -11.58 4.27 -4.91
CA PHE A 36 -11.71 4.63 -3.50
C PHE A 36 -10.67 3.88 -2.66
N ILE A 37 -10.11 4.56 -1.65
CA ILE A 37 -9.18 3.95 -0.71
C ILE A 37 -9.80 4.01 0.69
N ARG A 38 -10.01 2.84 1.29
CA ARG A 38 -10.63 2.69 2.60
C ARG A 38 -9.64 2.10 3.58
N SER A 39 -9.30 2.85 4.61
CA SER A 39 -8.45 2.38 5.70
C SER A 39 -9.28 1.75 6.81
N PHE A 40 -8.63 0.85 7.53
CA PHE A 40 -9.15 0.16 8.70
C PHE A 40 -8.23 0.42 9.90
N ASP A 41 -8.66 -0.01 11.09
CA ASP A 41 -7.90 0.13 12.32
C ASP A 41 -7.06 -1.13 12.58
N GLY A 42 -6.12 -1.40 11.67
CA GLY A 42 -5.20 -2.53 11.71
C GLY A 42 -5.75 -3.82 11.09
N LYS A 43 -4.89 -4.85 11.08
CA LYS A 43 -5.12 -6.12 10.39
C LYS A 43 -6.40 -6.85 10.79
N ASN A 44 -6.76 -6.80 12.07
CA ASN A 44 -7.92 -7.51 12.58
C ASN A 44 -9.23 -6.86 12.08
N ASP A 45 -9.29 -5.54 12.09
CA ASP A 45 -10.43 -4.80 11.58
C ASP A 45 -10.55 -4.95 10.06
N LEU A 46 -9.45 -4.84 9.32
CA LEU A 46 -9.43 -5.13 7.89
C LEU A 46 -9.99 -6.52 7.60
N GLN A 47 -9.40 -7.59 8.19
CA GLN A 47 -9.79 -8.97 7.92
C GLN A 47 -11.25 -9.26 8.30
N LYS A 48 -11.75 -8.68 9.39
CA LYS A 48 -13.16 -8.79 9.82
C LYS A 48 -14.12 -8.18 8.81
N ASN A 49 -13.72 -7.11 8.13
CA ASN A 49 -14.59 -6.39 7.19
C ASN A 49 -14.53 -6.91 5.75
N ILE A 50 -13.47 -7.62 5.34
CA ILE A 50 -13.33 -8.17 3.99
C ILE A 50 -14.58 -8.96 3.54
N PRO A 51 -15.15 -9.93 4.31
CA PRO A 51 -16.28 -10.73 3.87
C PRO A 51 -17.47 -9.88 3.45
N SER A 52 -17.88 -8.94 4.29
CA SER A 52 -19.02 -8.07 4.01
C SER A 52 -18.79 -7.16 2.81
N LYS A 53 -17.57 -6.60 2.68
CA LYS A 53 -17.19 -5.73 1.56
C LYS A 53 -17.20 -6.50 0.25
N ILE A 54 -16.56 -7.67 0.18
CA ILE A 54 -16.54 -8.52 -1.02
C ILE A 54 -17.97 -8.91 -1.43
N LYS A 55 -18.82 -9.31 -0.47
CA LYS A 55 -20.21 -9.64 -0.74
C LYS A 55 -20.98 -8.46 -1.36
N VAL A 56 -20.82 -7.26 -0.79
CA VAL A 56 -21.48 -6.06 -1.33
C VAL A 56 -20.99 -5.77 -2.74
N PHE A 57 -19.66 -5.72 -2.95
CA PHE A 57 -19.08 -5.36 -4.25
C PHE A 57 -19.36 -6.40 -5.34
N SER A 58 -19.44 -7.68 -5.00
CA SER A 58 -19.81 -8.74 -5.96
C SER A 58 -21.28 -8.70 -6.40
N ASN A 59 -22.14 -8.01 -5.65
CA ASN A 59 -23.58 -7.91 -5.93
C ASN A 59 -24.00 -6.58 -6.60
N LEU A 60 -23.06 -5.69 -6.88
CA LEU A 60 -23.36 -4.45 -7.61
C LEU A 60 -23.63 -4.77 -9.09
N LYS A 61 -24.89 -4.62 -9.51
CA LYS A 61 -25.33 -5.03 -10.86
C LYS A 61 -24.92 -4.10 -11.99
N ASN A 62 -24.71 -2.82 -11.68
CA ASN A 62 -24.49 -1.78 -12.69
C ASN A 62 -23.05 -1.25 -12.73
N GLU A 63 -22.14 -1.86 -11.97
CA GLU A 63 -20.75 -1.45 -11.87
C GLU A 63 -19.84 -2.68 -11.97
N ALA A 64 -18.80 -2.58 -12.80
CA ALA A 64 -17.70 -3.56 -12.79
C ALA A 64 -16.74 -3.19 -11.65
N VAL A 65 -16.88 -3.85 -10.50
CA VAL A 65 -16.08 -3.52 -9.31
C VAL A 65 -14.89 -4.46 -9.16
N GLY A 66 -13.67 -3.89 -9.21
CA GLY A 66 -12.45 -4.57 -8.81
C GLY A 66 -12.08 -4.22 -7.37
N VAL A 67 -11.57 -5.19 -6.61
CA VAL A 67 -11.16 -4.99 -5.21
C VAL A 67 -9.68 -5.25 -5.04
N VAL A 68 -8.97 -4.30 -4.45
CA VAL A 68 -7.58 -4.47 -4.02
C VAL A 68 -7.55 -4.55 -2.49
N ILE A 69 -6.83 -5.54 -1.95
CA ILE A 69 -6.61 -5.65 -0.51
C ILE A 69 -5.11 -5.55 -0.27
N MET A 70 -4.72 -4.62 0.59
CA MET A 70 -3.33 -4.43 0.98
C MET A 70 -3.19 -4.54 2.50
N GLN A 71 -2.31 -5.43 2.92
CA GLN A 71 -2.02 -5.67 4.34
C GLN A 71 -0.52 -5.74 4.56
N ASP A 72 -0.06 -5.18 5.68
CA ASP A 72 1.33 -5.30 6.12
C ASP A 72 1.62 -6.74 6.57
N GLN A 73 2.82 -7.22 6.23
CA GLN A 73 3.25 -8.58 6.57
C GLN A 73 3.40 -8.77 8.07
N HIS A 74 3.98 -7.78 8.75
CA HIS A 74 4.44 -7.90 10.13
C HIS A 74 5.38 -9.11 10.33
N SER A 75 4.93 -10.10 11.12
CA SER A 75 5.66 -11.35 11.40
C SER A 75 5.12 -12.57 10.64
N ALA A 76 4.09 -12.40 9.80
CA ALA A 76 3.48 -13.51 9.07
C ALA A 76 4.34 -13.96 7.87
N ASP A 77 4.14 -15.18 7.39
CA ASP A 77 4.63 -15.58 6.08
C ASP A 77 3.78 -14.89 4.98
N CYS A 78 4.45 -14.25 4.01
CA CYS A 78 3.79 -13.50 2.94
C CYS A 78 2.88 -14.38 2.08
N LYS A 79 3.28 -15.61 1.77
CA LYS A 79 2.54 -16.52 0.90
C LYS A 79 1.30 -17.05 1.62
N GLU A 80 1.47 -17.46 2.87
CA GLU A 80 0.38 -17.94 3.72
C GLU A 80 -0.65 -16.84 3.98
N LEU A 81 -0.20 -15.63 4.32
CA LEU A 81 -1.06 -14.48 4.53
C LEU A 81 -1.86 -14.14 3.26
N LYS A 82 -1.19 -14.12 2.11
CA LYS A 82 -1.84 -13.87 0.82
C LYS A 82 -2.86 -14.94 0.49
N ALA A 83 -2.52 -16.21 0.68
CA ALA A 83 -3.44 -17.34 0.44
C ALA A 83 -4.67 -17.25 1.36
N LYS A 84 -4.47 -16.95 2.65
CA LYS A 84 -5.55 -16.73 3.61
C LYS A 84 -6.51 -15.62 3.17
N LEU A 85 -5.98 -14.45 2.81
CA LEU A 85 -6.81 -13.32 2.36
C LEU A 85 -7.56 -13.63 1.08
N LEU A 86 -6.92 -14.33 0.14
CA LEU A 86 -7.56 -14.76 -1.10
C LEU A 86 -8.68 -15.75 -0.84
N ASP A 87 -8.49 -16.70 0.06
CA ASP A 87 -9.53 -17.68 0.47
C ASP A 87 -10.73 -16.96 1.11
N ILE A 88 -10.49 -16.03 2.03
CA ILE A 88 -11.56 -15.20 2.62
C ILE A 88 -12.37 -14.50 1.51
N CYS A 89 -11.69 -13.91 0.53
CA CYS A 89 -12.36 -13.22 -0.58
C CYS A 89 -13.19 -14.21 -1.43
N ASN A 90 -12.61 -15.34 -1.81
CA ASN A 90 -13.25 -16.32 -2.70
C ASN A 90 -14.52 -16.95 -2.10
N ARG A 91 -14.55 -17.11 -0.77
CA ARG A 91 -15.74 -17.62 -0.06
C ARG A 91 -16.88 -16.59 0.01
N ASN A 92 -16.60 -15.31 -0.22
CA ASN A 92 -17.58 -14.25 0.00
C ASN A 92 -18.03 -13.52 -1.28
N GLY A 93 -17.45 -13.84 -2.45
CA GLY A 93 -17.87 -13.27 -3.72
C GLY A 93 -16.86 -13.49 -4.85
N ASN A 94 -17.29 -13.14 -6.06
CA ASN A 94 -16.56 -13.42 -7.31
C ASN A 94 -16.05 -12.17 -8.03
N CYS A 95 -16.16 -10.97 -7.42
CA CYS A 95 -15.58 -9.77 -8.03
C CYS A 95 -14.08 -9.95 -8.29
N PRO A 96 -13.52 -9.36 -9.37
CA PRO A 96 -12.09 -9.31 -9.59
C PRO A 96 -11.35 -8.79 -8.38
N LYS A 97 -10.26 -9.44 -7.99
CA LYS A 97 -9.52 -9.07 -6.79
C LYS A 97 -8.01 -9.16 -6.94
N LEU A 98 -7.31 -8.27 -6.28
CA LEU A 98 -5.85 -8.23 -6.18
C LEU A 98 -5.45 -8.19 -4.70
N ILE A 99 -4.67 -9.18 -4.25
CA ILE A 99 -4.10 -9.18 -2.89
C ILE A 99 -2.64 -8.77 -2.96
N ARG A 100 -2.27 -7.79 -2.15
CA ARG A 100 -0.89 -7.32 -1.97
C ARG A 100 -0.49 -7.36 -0.52
N ILE A 101 0.62 -8.02 -0.23
CA ILE A 101 1.25 -8.01 1.08
C ILE A 101 2.44 -7.07 1.01
N VAL A 102 2.45 -6.08 1.88
CA VAL A 102 3.58 -5.15 2.03
C VAL A 102 4.60 -5.79 2.95
N CYS A 103 5.80 -6.08 2.43
CA CYS A 103 6.84 -6.74 3.23
C CYS A 103 7.21 -5.88 4.44
N LYS A 104 7.15 -6.50 5.62
CA LYS A 104 7.19 -5.88 6.93
C LYS A 104 6.03 -4.88 7.12
N GLU A 105 6.19 -3.65 6.66
CA GLU A 105 5.23 -2.56 6.78
C GLU A 105 5.55 -1.45 5.76
N LEU A 106 4.63 -0.50 5.56
CA LEU A 106 4.76 0.62 4.62
C LEU A 106 6.10 1.36 4.76
N GLU A 107 6.57 1.52 5.97
CA GLU A 107 7.81 2.24 6.30
C GLU A 107 9.07 1.61 5.66
N ALA A 108 9.03 0.33 5.30
CA ALA A 108 10.11 -0.31 4.56
C ALA A 108 10.34 0.38 3.20
N TRP A 109 9.27 0.87 2.55
CA TRP A 109 9.36 1.58 1.29
C TRP A 109 10.04 2.94 1.40
N TYR A 110 9.98 3.59 2.57
CA TYR A 110 10.66 4.85 2.87
C TYR A 110 12.15 4.64 3.13
N ILE A 111 12.50 3.56 3.85
CA ILE A 111 13.89 3.26 4.22
C ILE A 111 14.77 3.01 2.98
N VAL A 112 14.22 2.43 1.93
CA VAL A 112 14.96 2.19 0.69
C VAL A 112 15.06 3.42 -0.21
N ASP A 113 14.29 4.47 0.10
CA ASP A 113 14.27 5.74 -0.63
C ASP A 113 14.52 6.92 0.35
N PHE A 114 15.70 6.92 0.98
CA PHE A 114 16.08 8.01 1.88
C PHE A 114 16.24 9.36 1.19
N GLU A 115 16.33 9.41 -0.13
CA GLU A 115 16.29 10.66 -0.89
C GLU A 115 14.88 11.28 -0.82
N ALA A 116 13.84 10.48 -0.98
CA ALA A 116 12.46 10.93 -0.79
C ALA A 116 12.22 11.40 0.66
N VAL A 117 12.75 10.66 1.64
CA VAL A 117 12.67 11.07 3.06
C VAL A 117 13.40 12.38 3.29
N ASN A 118 14.58 12.58 2.70
CA ASN A 118 15.33 13.85 2.84
C ASN A 118 14.59 15.04 2.22
N LYS A 119 13.94 14.85 1.06
CA LYS A 119 13.12 15.89 0.44
C LYS A 119 11.91 16.26 1.32
N ALA A 120 11.28 15.27 1.94
CA ALA A 120 10.16 15.47 2.86
C ALA A 120 10.58 16.10 4.20
N TYR A 121 11.81 15.85 4.63
CA TYR A 121 12.39 16.29 5.89
C TYR A 121 13.80 16.89 5.66
N PRO A 122 13.91 18.16 5.26
CA PRO A 122 15.19 18.74 4.83
C PRO A 122 16.31 18.73 5.88
N ASN A 123 15.96 18.64 7.16
CA ASN A 123 16.93 18.51 8.24
C ASN A 123 17.46 17.07 8.43
N PHE A 124 16.87 16.10 7.75
CA PHE A 124 17.30 14.71 7.79
C PHE A 124 18.52 14.48 6.89
N LYS A 125 19.68 14.25 7.49
CA LYS A 125 20.91 13.99 6.77
C LYS A 125 20.97 12.51 6.31
N HIS A 126 20.31 12.18 5.21
CA HIS A 126 20.21 10.80 4.69
C HIS A 126 21.56 10.15 4.40
N THR A 127 22.61 10.92 4.04
CA THR A 127 23.96 10.44 3.79
C THR A 127 24.56 9.70 4.98
N ASN A 128 24.13 10.02 6.21
CA ASN A 128 24.54 9.31 7.42
C ASN A 128 23.98 7.90 7.55
N TYR A 129 22.99 7.54 6.73
CA TYR A 129 22.22 6.30 6.87
C TYR A 129 22.23 5.43 5.63
N ILE A 130 22.32 6.00 4.42
CA ILE A 130 22.18 5.30 3.14
C ILE A 130 23.15 4.11 2.96
N ASN A 131 24.32 4.18 3.57
CA ASN A 131 25.34 3.13 3.47
C ASN A 131 25.33 2.14 4.64
N LYS A 132 24.46 2.31 5.64
CA LYS A 132 24.42 1.39 6.77
C LYS A 132 23.80 0.06 6.35
N ALA A 133 24.47 -1.04 6.67
CA ALA A 133 24.08 -2.41 6.27
C ALA A 133 22.61 -2.73 6.59
N LYS A 134 22.12 -2.32 7.75
CA LYS A 134 20.74 -2.57 8.20
C LYS A 134 19.66 -1.91 7.32
N PHE A 135 19.99 -0.85 6.57
CA PHE A 135 19.05 -0.19 5.68
C PHE A 135 19.15 -0.66 4.22
N ARG A 136 20.14 -1.50 3.90
CA ARG A 136 20.22 -2.13 2.57
C ARG A 136 19.15 -3.21 2.36
N PHE A 137 18.71 -3.83 3.46
CA PHE A 137 17.72 -4.90 3.45
C PHE A 137 16.58 -4.53 4.39
N PRO A 138 15.61 -3.73 3.96
CA PRO A 138 14.53 -3.22 4.81
C PRO A 138 13.69 -4.35 5.43
N ASP A 139 13.65 -5.51 4.79
CA ASP A 139 12.94 -6.69 5.27
C ASP A 139 13.60 -7.36 6.49
N LEU A 140 14.84 -6.97 6.84
CA LEU A 140 15.57 -7.47 8.01
C LEU A 140 15.50 -6.53 9.21
N CYS A 141 14.99 -5.31 9.07
CA CYS A 141 14.84 -4.36 10.17
C CYS A 141 13.38 -4.24 10.62
N ASN A 142 13.14 -3.49 11.70
CA ASN A 142 11.81 -3.00 12.07
C ASN A 142 11.69 -1.57 11.52
N PRO A 143 11.08 -1.36 10.34
CA PRO A 143 11.17 -0.09 9.62
C PRO A 143 10.59 1.09 10.40
N SER A 144 9.43 0.93 11.01
CA SER A 144 8.78 1.97 11.81
C SER A 144 9.60 2.38 13.03
N TYR A 145 10.17 1.40 13.73
CA TYR A 145 11.06 1.66 14.86
C TYR A 145 12.32 2.41 14.42
N GLU A 146 12.96 1.97 13.34
CA GLU A 146 14.16 2.61 12.83
C GLU A 146 13.91 4.04 12.35
N LEU A 147 12.79 4.30 11.66
CA LEU A 147 12.44 5.65 11.25
C LEU A 147 12.20 6.58 12.44
N ARG A 148 11.48 6.14 13.46
CA ARG A 148 11.28 6.93 14.70
C ARG A 148 12.60 7.29 15.39
N ARG A 149 13.58 6.39 15.32
CA ARG A 149 14.89 6.60 15.94
C ARG A 149 15.75 7.61 15.19
N ILE A 150 15.68 7.63 13.85
CA ILE A 150 16.50 8.52 13.01
C ILE A 150 15.79 9.79 12.59
N LEU A 151 14.48 9.86 12.76
CA LEU A 151 13.62 10.98 12.41
C LEU A 151 12.66 11.25 13.60
N PRO A 152 13.07 12.05 14.59
CA PRO A 152 12.31 12.25 15.84
C PRO A 152 10.88 12.76 15.62
N GLU A 153 10.63 13.52 14.56
CA GLU A 153 9.31 14.05 14.19
C GLU A 153 8.44 13.05 13.40
N PHE A 154 8.90 11.80 13.25
CA PHE A 154 8.18 10.79 12.50
C PHE A 154 6.85 10.41 13.14
N GLN A 155 5.77 10.60 12.38
CA GLN A 155 4.43 10.11 12.69
C GLN A 155 3.86 9.48 11.41
N LYS A 156 3.40 8.24 11.48
CA LYS A 156 3.01 7.39 10.33
C LYS A 156 2.17 8.15 9.28
N VAL A 157 1.04 8.71 9.69
CA VAL A 157 0.10 9.39 8.77
C VAL A 157 0.72 10.67 8.18
N ASN A 158 1.37 11.47 9.01
CA ASN A 158 2.03 12.69 8.55
C ASN A 158 3.22 12.38 7.63
N ALA A 159 4.01 11.38 7.97
CA ALA A 159 5.12 10.92 7.14
C ALA A 159 4.65 10.42 5.77
N ALA A 160 3.57 9.65 5.73
CA ALA A 160 2.96 9.20 4.48
C ALA A 160 2.62 10.38 3.55
N LYS A 161 1.97 11.42 4.08
CA LYS A 161 1.64 12.64 3.31
C LYS A 161 2.87 13.39 2.82
N ARG A 162 3.90 13.49 3.64
CA ARG A 162 5.11 14.25 3.33
C ARG A 162 6.03 13.53 2.36
N ILE A 163 6.16 12.19 2.49
CA ILE A 163 7.13 11.40 1.73
C ILE A 163 6.55 10.98 0.36
N ALA A 164 5.26 10.63 0.28
CA ALA A 164 4.64 10.11 -0.92
C ALA A 164 4.89 10.95 -2.20
N PRO A 165 4.88 12.30 -2.16
CA PRO A 165 5.14 13.12 -3.36
C PRO A 165 6.54 12.96 -3.95
N PHE A 166 7.48 12.42 -3.19
CA PHE A 166 8.89 12.33 -3.58
C PHE A 166 9.37 10.90 -3.84
N ILE A 167 8.52 9.89 -3.58
CA ILE A 167 8.86 8.48 -3.83
C ILE A 167 9.12 8.26 -5.32
N ASN A 168 10.25 7.63 -5.61
CA ASN A 168 10.60 7.25 -6.97
C ASN A 168 9.92 5.92 -7.32
N ILE A 169 8.92 5.97 -8.23
CA ILE A 169 8.21 4.77 -8.68
C ILE A 169 9.00 3.89 -9.62
N ASP A 170 9.95 4.45 -10.35
CA ASP A 170 10.70 3.72 -11.37
C ASP A 170 11.97 3.05 -10.83
N ASN A 171 12.47 3.51 -9.70
CA ASN A 171 13.75 3.04 -9.14
C ASN A 171 13.70 2.82 -7.62
N ASN A 172 12.59 2.33 -7.10
CA ASN A 172 12.54 1.91 -5.70
C ASN A 172 13.19 0.54 -5.52
N LYS A 173 14.03 0.40 -4.51
CA LYS A 173 14.77 -0.86 -4.24
C LYS A 173 13.95 -1.92 -3.52
N SER A 174 12.74 -1.60 -3.07
CA SER A 174 11.84 -2.57 -2.45
C SER A 174 11.16 -3.42 -3.51
N GLU A 175 11.40 -4.74 -3.48
CA GLU A 175 10.69 -5.68 -4.35
C GLU A 175 9.18 -5.64 -4.07
N SER A 176 8.80 -5.59 -2.81
CA SER A 176 7.40 -5.47 -2.37
C SER A 176 6.72 -4.22 -2.95
N PHE A 177 7.40 -3.09 -2.99
CA PHE A 177 6.91 -1.88 -3.64
C PHE A 177 6.71 -2.09 -5.14
N ASN A 178 7.74 -2.54 -5.85
CA ASN A 178 7.72 -2.74 -7.30
C ASN A 178 6.62 -3.73 -7.72
N GLN A 179 6.48 -4.83 -7.00
CA GLN A 179 5.41 -5.81 -7.20
C GLN A 179 4.02 -5.21 -6.94
N THR A 180 3.91 -4.32 -5.97
CA THR A 180 2.64 -3.64 -5.68
C THR A 180 2.28 -2.67 -6.80
N ILE A 181 3.20 -1.79 -7.19
CA ILE A 181 2.95 -0.80 -8.27
C ILE A 181 2.62 -1.50 -9.59
N SER A 182 3.45 -2.47 -10.02
CA SER A 182 3.20 -3.20 -11.26
C SER A 182 1.87 -3.96 -11.24
N GLY A 183 1.53 -4.54 -10.08
CA GLY A 183 0.26 -5.23 -9.90
C GLY A 183 -0.95 -4.31 -9.94
N LEU A 184 -0.85 -3.13 -9.34
CA LEU A 184 -1.90 -2.11 -9.40
C LEU A 184 -2.11 -1.63 -10.82
N ILE A 185 -1.05 -1.26 -11.55
CA ILE A 185 -1.14 -0.83 -12.95
C ILE A 185 -1.86 -1.89 -13.79
N LYS A 186 -1.44 -3.16 -13.67
CA LYS A 186 -2.09 -4.27 -14.40
C LYS A 186 -3.55 -4.41 -14.02
N PHE A 187 -3.86 -4.37 -12.74
CA PHE A 187 -5.22 -4.56 -12.23
C PHE A 187 -6.15 -3.44 -12.68
N PHE A 188 -5.73 -2.18 -12.59
CA PHE A 188 -6.51 -1.05 -13.07
C PHE A 188 -6.80 -1.12 -14.58
N ASN A 189 -5.88 -1.67 -15.38
CA ASN A 189 -6.06 -1.88 -16.80
C ASN A 189 -6.99 -3.06 -17.14
N THR A 190 -7.26 -3.98 -16.21
CA THR A 190 -8.16 -5.13 -16.44
C THR A 190 -9.62 -4.81 -16.13
N ILE A 191 -9.88 -3.83 -15.27
CA ILE A 191 -11.24 -3.42 -14.90
C ILE A 191 -11.73 -2.39 -15.92
N LYS A 192 -12.63 -2.82 -16.79
CA LYS A 192 -13.21 -1.99 -17.86
C LYS A 192 -14.71 -1.90 -17.69
N ASP A 193 -15.30 -0.87 -18.27
CA ASP A 193 -16.75 -0.71 -18.39
C ASP A 193 -17.40 -1.85 -19.16
#